data_154b0ccd4ba4001d281efb380086810c
#
_entry.id   154b0ccd4ba4001d281efb380086810c
#
_cell.length_a   1.000
_cell.length_b   1.000
_cell.length_c   1.000
_cell.angle_alpha   90.00
_cell.angle_beta   90.00
_cell.angle_gamma   90.00
#
_symmetry.space_group_name_H-M   'P 1'
#
loop_
_entity.id
_entity.type
_entity.pdbx_description
1 polymer ?
#
loop_
_entity_poly.entity_id
_entity_poly.type
_entity_poly.pdbx_seq_one_letter_code
_entity_poly.pdbx_strand_id
1 'polypeptide(L)'
;MTHLRFALAQIDTCVGDLDGNADKIMHYAHLAAHEGAHVVIFPEMTLTGYPIEDLALRRTFRKTAWDKANWLATELEADGLGDLYVAVGTVGTDHASDKPRNRMVVLHDGVVWAGYDKHFLPNYGVFDEFRIFAAGDRTVVLDIDGVRIGVAICEDIWQDGGPVARLVDEHIDVLMTMNGSPYEEGKTHTRYDLAVRRAAEVGAPMIYVNQVGGQDDLVFDGGSFVVDRDGTLLERSPMFMEHLGLFDLDTDA
;
A
#
# COMPACT_ATOMS: atom_id res chain seq x y z
N MET A 1 22.99 -13.02 5.61
CA MET A 1 22.14 -12.77 4.42
C MET A 1 20.71 -12.78 4.90
N THR A 2 20.09 -11.62 4.92
CA THR A 2 18.66 -11.55 5.17
C THR A 2 17.95 -11.49 3.81
N HIS A 3 17.05 -12.42 3.60
CA HIS A 3 16.28 -12.55 2.36
C HIS A 3 14.80 -12.39 2.70
N LEU A 4 14.14 -11.43 2.06
CA LEU A 4 12.68 -11.27 2.14
C LEU A 4 12.06 -11.38 0.75
N ARG A 5 11.02 -12.23 0.65
CA ARG A 5 10.16 -12.27 -0.54
C ARG A 5 8.93 -11.41 -0.32
N PHE A 6 8.72 -10.48 -1.22
CA PHE A 6 7.54 -9.62 -1.30
C PHE A 6 6.57 -10.13 -2.35
N ALA A 7 5.29 -10.10 -2.04
CA ALA A 7 4.20 -10.34 -2.98
C ALA A 7 3.45 -9.02 -3.24
N LEU A 8 3.32 -8.65 -4.50
CA LEU A 8 2.63 -7.45 -4.97
C LEU A 8 1.21 -7.86 -5.41
N ALA A 9 0.22 -7.68 -4.56
CA ALA A 9 -1.15 -8.05 -4.83
C ALA A 9 -1.89 -6.93 -5.57
N GLN A 10 -1.83 -6.93 -6.89
CA GLN A 10 -2.57 -6.03 -7.76
C GLN A 10 -3.99 -6.53 -7.93
N ILE A 11 -4.95 -5.96 -7.20
CA ILE A 11 -6.33 -6.44 -7.19
C ILE A 11 -7.35 -5.34 -7.49
N ASP A 12 -8.53 -5.77 -7.95
CA ASP A 12 -9.72 -4.95 -8.13
C ASP A 12 -10.58 -5.02 -6.88
N THR A 13 -10.95 -3.87 -6.33
CA THR A 13 -11.75 -3.76 -5.11
C THR A 13 -13.02 -2.93 -5.35
N CYS A 14 -14.08 -3.26 -4.62
CA CYS A 14 -15.34 -2.55 -4.72
C CYS A 14 -15.50 -1.55 -3.57
N VAL A 15 -15.80 -0.29 -3.89
CA VAL A 15 -16.02 0.75 -2.86
C VAL A 15 -17.20 0.39 -1.96
N GLY A 16 -16.92 0.35 -0.65
CA GLY A 16 -17.91 0.06 0.39
C GLY A 16 -18.17 -1.41 0.66
N ASP A 17 -17.69 -2.33 -0.16
CA ASP A 17 -17.83 -3.77 0.03
C ASP A 17 -16.71 -4.33 0.93
N LEU A 18 -16.82 -4.06 2.23
CA LEU A 18 -15.82 -4.50 3.20
C LEU A 18 -15.67 -6.02 3.27
N ASP A 19 -16.75 -6.77 3.07
CA ASP A 19 -16.73 -8.23 3.12
C ASP A 19 -16.08 -8.83 1.87
N GLY A 20 -16.51 -8.42 0.68
CA GLY A 20 -15.93 -8.92 -0.58
C GLY A 20 -14.47 -8.51 -0.75
N ASN A 21 -14.08 -7.30 -0.32
CA ASN A 21 -12.67 -6.88 -0.34
C ASN A 21 -11.84 -7.68 0.67
N ALA A 22 -12.39 -7.98 1.86
CA ALA A 22 -11.72 -8.82 2.85
C ALA A 22 -11.51 -10.25 2.33
N ASP A 23 -12.50 -10.85 1.68
CA ASP A 23 -12.39 -12.17 1.06
C ASP A 23 -11.28 -12.20 -0.01
N LYS A 24 -11.16 -11.13 -0.82
CA LYS A 24 -10.06 -10.99 -1.79
C LYS A 24 -8.71 -10.87 -1.10
N ILE A 25 -8.60 -10.08 -0.02
CA ILE A 25 -7.36 -9.96 0.76
C ILE A 25 -6.95 -11.33 1.30
N MET A 26 -7.86 -12.08 1.90
CA MET A 26 -7.60 -13.45 2.38
C MET A 26 -7.12 -14.36 1.26
N HIS A 27 -7.81 -14.35 0.11
CA HIS A 27 -7.43 -15.16 -1.05
C HIS A 27 -6.00 -14.87 -1.52
N TYR A 28 -5.64 -13.60 -1.71
CA TYR A 28 -4.31 -13.22 -2.16
C TYR A 28 -3.23 -13.41 -1.09
N ALA A 29 -3.57 -13.31 0.20
CA ALA A 29 -2.67 -13.67 1.29
C ALA A 29 -2.33 -15.17 1.27
N HIS A 30 -3.31 -16.05 1.03
CA HIS A 30 -3.07 -17.48 0.84
C HIS A 30 -2.19 -17.77 -0.38
N LEU A 31 -2.43 -17.08 -1.51
CA LEU A 31 -1.57 -17.23 -2.69
C LEU A 31 -0.14 -16.78 -2.40
N ALA A 32 0.04 -15.63 -1.75
CA ALA A 32 1.35 -15.10 -1.37
C ALA A 32 2.11 -16.07 -0.46
N ALA A 33 1.44 -16.60 0.57
CA ALA A 33 2.03 -17.61 1.47
C ALA A 33 2.41 -18.89 0.73
N HIS A 34 1.57 -19.36 -0.20
CA HIS A 34 1.87 -20.54 -1.04
C HIS A 34 3.14 -20.33 -1.88
N GLU A 35 3.35 -19.10 -2.37
CA GLU A 35 4.56 -18.72 -3.11
C GLU A 35 5.77 -18.41 -2.19
N GLY A 36 5.62 -18.58 -0.88
CA GLY A 36 6.67 -18.38 0.12
C GLY A 36 6.99 -16.92 0.40
N ALA A 37 6.02 -16.01 0.20
CA ALA A 37 6.20 -14.61 0.54
C ALA A 37 6.25 -14.40 2.07
N HIS A 38 7.09 -13.46 2.50
CA HIS A 38 7.16 -12.99 3.88
C HIS A 38 6.29 -11.76 4.10
N VAL A 39 6.14 -10.93 3.04
CA VAL A 39 5.34 -9.71 3.05
C VAL A 39 4.42 -9.71 1.83
N VAL A 40 3.12 -9.47 2.01
CA VAL A 40 2.20 -9.18 0.91
C VAL A 40 1.70 -7.74 1.02
N ILE A 41 1.73 -7.04 -0.10
CA ILE A 41 1.38 -5.62 -0.19
C ILE A 41 0.16 -5.47 -1.08
N PHE A 42 -0.89 -4.88 -0.54
CA PHE A 42 -2.12 -4.54 -1.24
C PHE A 42 -2.15 -3.05 -1.63
N PRO A 43 -2.98 -2.64 -2.60
CA PRO A 43 -3.13 -1.24 -3.00
C PRO A 43 -3.63 -0.32 -1.87
N GLU A 44 -3.55 0.98 -2.13
CA GLU A 44 -4.15 2.03 -1.31
C GLU A 44 -5.65 1.77 -1.10
N MET A 45 -6.12 1.88 0.15
CA MET A 45 -7.52 1.71 0.57
C MET A 45 -8.20 0.40 0.12
N THR A 46 -7.45 -0.65 -0.08
CA THR A 46 -7.92 -1.96 -0.57
C THR A 46 -9.14 -2.48 0.19
N LEU A 47 -9.14 -2.41 1.52
CA LEU A 47 -10.24 -2.94 2.34
C LEU A 47 -11.55 -2.16 2.13
N THR A 48 -11.46 -0.87 1.86
CA THR A 48 -12.63 0.01 1.70
C THR A 48 -13.02 0.24 0.25
N GLY A 49 -12.12 -0.08 -0.68
CA GLY A 49 -12.15 0.38 -2.06
C GLY A 49 -11.71 1.85 -2.17
N TYR A 50 -11.26 2.28 -3.36
CA TYR A 50 -10.80 3.64 -3.63
C TYR A 50 -11.40 4.18 -4.94
N PRO A 51 -11.84 5.45 -4.96
CA PRO A 51 -11.95 6.40 -3.83
C PRO A 51 -13.24 6.19 -3.00
N ILE A 52 -13.14 6.28 -1.68
CA ILE A 52 -14.30 6.05 -0.79
C ILE A 52 -15.17 7.27 -0.55
N GLU A 53 -14.74 8.44 -1.01
CA GLU A 53 -15.49 9.70 -0.98
C GLU A 53 -16.20 9.96 0.37
N ASP A 54 -17.47 10.33 0.36
CA ASP A 54 -18.26 10.68 1.55
C ASP A 54 -18.45 9.51 2.53
N LEU A 55 -18.22 8.26 2.14
CA LEU A 55 -18.24 7.13 3.06
C LEU A 55 -17.21 7.29 4.18
N ALA A 56 -16.06 7.89 3.88
CA ALA A 56 -15.02 8.18 4.87
C ALA A 56 -15.52 9.05 6.02
N LEU A 57 -16.46 9.97 5.77
CA LEU A 57 -17.01 10.87 6.77
C LEU A 57 -17.97 10.18 7.75
N ARG A 58 -18.47 8.98 7.41
CA ARG A 58 -19.40 8.22 8.25
C ARG A 58 -18.63 7.47 9.34
N ARG A 59 -18.79 7.87 10.59
CA ARG A 59 -18.15 7.21 11.76
C ARG A 59 -18.43 5.72 11.84
N THR A 60 -19.65 5.30 11.52
CA THR A 60 -20.03 3.88 11.52
C THR A 60 -19.23 3.10 10.46
N PHE A 61 -19.07 3.66 9.26
CA PHE A 61 -18.27 3.03 8.21
C PHE A 61 -16.80 2.86 8.64
N ARG A 62 -16.17 3.93 9.17
CA ARG A 62 -14.79 3.87 9.67
C ARG A 62 -14.62 2.83 10.78
N LYS A 63 -15.60 2.78 11.71
CA LYS A 63 -15.58 1.78 12.78
C LYS A 63 -15.70 0.36 12.20
N THR A 64 -16.63 0.12 11.28
CA THR A 64 -16.80 -1.20 10.66
C THR A 64 -15.55 -1.60 9.86
N ALA A 65 -14.92 -0.68 9.13
CA ALA A 65 -13.67 -0.94 8.43
C ALA A 65 -12.53 -1.30 9.40
N TRP A 66 -12.43 -0.62 10.54
CA TRP A 66 -11.46 -0.95 11.59
C TRP A 66 -11.73 -2.32 12.23
N ASP A 67 -13.01 -2.61 12.56
CA ASP A 67 -13.41 -3.91 13.09
C ASP A 67 -13.08 -5.03 12.07
N LYS A 68 -13.28 -4.77 10.78
CA LYS A 68 -12.96 -5.71 9.69
C LYS A 68 -11.44 -5.94 9.55
N ALA A 69 -10.61 -4.90 9.69
CA ALA A 69 -9.15 -5.05 9.70
C ALA A 69 -8.67 -5.92 10.87
N ASN A 70 -9.24 -5.74 12.07
CA ASN A 70 -8.93 -6.59 13.22
C ASN A 70 -9.42 -8.04 13.02
N TRP A 71 -10.61 -8.21 12.44
CA TRP A 71 -11.13 -9.53 12.06
C TRP A 71 -10.19 -10.23 11.07
N LEU A 72 -9.75 -9.54 10.01
CA LEU A 72 -8.78 -10.06 9.04
C LEU A 72 -7.49 -10.56 9.73
N ALA A 73 -6.94 -9.78 10.66
CA ALA A 73 -5.74 -10.20 11.39
C ALA A 73 -5.98 -11.53 12.14
N THR A 74 -7.13 -11.64 12.83
CA THR A 74 -7.49 -12.84 13.57
C THR A 74 -7.72 -14.06 12.66
N GLU A 75 -8.39 -13.86 11.51
CA GLU A 75 -8.64 -14.95 10.55
C GLU A 75 -7.35 -15.42 9.87
N LEU A 76 -6.45 -14.49 9.50
CA LEU A 76 -5.13 -14.84 8.95
C LEU A 76 -4.34 -15.73 9.91
N GLU A 77 -4.33 -15.40 11.20
CA GLU A 77 -3.70 -16.24 12.23
C GLU A 77 -4.40 -17.61 12.34
N ALA A 78 -5.74 -17.62 12.38
CA ALA A 78 -6.52 -18.86 12.46
C ALA A 78 -6.30 -19.80 11.27
N ASP A 79 -6.06 -19.23 10.08
CA ASP A 79 -5.74 -19.97 8.85
C ASP A 79 -4.26 -20.38 8.75
N GLY A 80 -3.46 -20.09 9.78
CA GLY A 80 -2.03 -20.45 9.84
C GLY A 80 -1.13 -19.52 9.04
N LEU A 81 -1.58 -18.31 8.76
CA LEU A 81 -0.83 -17.24 8.05
C LEU A 81 -0.30 -16.16 9.02
N GLY A 82 -0.20 -16.43 10.30
CA GLY A 82 0.25 -15.49 11.32
C GLY A 82 1.65 -14.94 11.07
N ASP A 83 2.55 -15.74 10.53
CA ASP A 83 3.92 -15.35 10.20
C ASP A 83 4.01 -14.41 8.98
N LEU A 84 2.94 -14.30 8.16
CA LEU A 84 2.89 -13.42 7.00
C LEU A 84 2.60 -11.97 7.43
N TYR A 85 3.41 -11.02 6.96
CA TYR A 85 3.12 -9.59 7.11
C TYR A 85 2.20 -9.13 5.98
N VAL A 86 0.99 -8.72 6.32
CA VAL A 86 -0.05 -8.36 5.35
C VAL A 86 -0.31 -6.85 5.41
N ALA A 87 0.23 -6.10 4.44
CA ALA A 87 0.07 -4.64 4.36
C ALA A 87 -1.20 -4.29 3.57
N VAL A 88 -2.21 -3.72 4.25
CA VAL A 88 -3.55 -3.43 3.70
C VAL A 88 -3.87 -1.95 3.81
N GLY A 89 -4.32 -1.34 2.69
CA GLY A 89 -4.88 0.00 2.69
C GLY A 89 -6.31 0.02 3.25
N THR A 90 -6.62 0.97 4.12
CA THR A 90 -7.93 1.14 4.75
C THR A 90 -8.18 2.59 5.19
N VAL A 91 -9.32 2.86 5.82
CA VAL A 91 -9.62 4.14 6.45
C VAL A 91 -9.33 4.08 7.95
N GLY A 92 -8.53 5.03 8.43
CA GLY A 92 -8.32 5.27 9.86
C GLY A 92 -9.17 6.42 10.39
N THR A 93 -8.96 6.74 11.67
CA THR A 93 -9.55 7.93 12.31
C THR A 93 -8.47 8.70 13.03
N ASP A 94 -8.41 10.01 12.81
CA ASP A 94 -7.66 10.93 13.64
C ASP A 94 -8.42 11.20 14.94
N HIS A 95 -7.90 10.70 16.05
CA HIS A 95 -8.59 10.83 17.34
C HIS A 95 -8.66 12.27 17.87
N ALA A 96 -7.79 13.16 17.39
CA ALA A 96 -7.78 14.56 17.83
C ALA A 96 -8.88 15.38 17.13
N SER A 97 -9.10 15.18 15.84
CA SER A 97 -10.04 15.95 15.03
C SER A 97 -11.30 15.17 14.64
N ASP A 98 -11.34 13.87 14.88
CA ASP A 98 -12.34 12.91 14.40
C ASP A 98 -12.48 12.85 12.88
N LYS A 99 -11.49 13.37 12.15
CA LYS A 99 -11.44 13.22 10.69
C LYS A 99 -10.95 11.82 10.30
N PRO A 100 -11.39 11.32 9.13
CA PRO A 100 -10.80 10.09 8.57
C PRO A 100 -9.32 10.31 8.22
N ARG A 101 -8.57 9.20 8.13
CA ARG A 101 -7.21 9.14 7.60
C ARG A 101 -7.13 8.08 6.51
N ASN A 102 -6.43 8.37 5.42
CA ASN A 102 -6.02 7.36 4.44
C ASN A 102 -4.87 6.58 5.09
N ARG A 103 -5.13 5.33 5.44
CA ARG A 103 -4.24 4.54 6.33
C ARG A 103 -3.84 3.22 5.71
N MET A 104 -2.58 2.87 5.86
CA MET A 104 -2.08 1.51 5.76
C MET A 104 -2.09 0.88 7.16
N VAL A 105 -2.47 -0.39 7.25
CA VAL A 105 -2.21 -1.25 8.41
C VAL A 105 -1.38 -2.45 7.96
N VAL A 106 -0.53 -2.96 8.85
CA VAL A 106 0.14 -4.24 8.68
C VAL A 106 -0.45 -5.21 9.68
N LEU A 107 -0.99 -6.32 9.17
CA LEU A 107 -1.55 -7.41 9.97
C LEU A 107 -0.46 -8.48 10.11
N HIS A 108 -0.22 -8.95 11.34
CA HIS A 108 0.76 -9.97 11.64
C HIS A 108 0.45 -10.55 13.03
N ASP A 109 0.69 -11.84 13.24
CA ASP A 109 0.51 -12.52 14.54
C ASP A 109 -0.86 -12.24 15.17
N GLY A 110 -1.92 -12.33 14.36
CA GLY A 110 -3.32 -12.15 14.77
C GLY A 110 -3.74 -10.73 15.15
N VAL A 111 -2.89 -9.72 14.97
CA VAL A 111 -3.16 -8.33 15.37
C VAL A 111 -2.85 -7.31 14.27
N VAL A 112 -3.39 -6.11 14.43
CA VAL A 112 -2.90 -4.95 13.68
C VAL A 112 -1.57 -4.54 14.30
N TRP A 113 -0.47 -4.98 13.68
CA TRP A 113 0.88 -4.85 14.22
C TRP A 113 1.47 -3.44 14.04
N ALA A 114 1.23 -2.81 12.88
CA ALA A 114 1.73 -1.47 12.56
C ALA A 114 0.72 -0.68 11.72
N GLY A 115 0.96 0.62 11.58
CA GLY A 115 0.14 1.47 10.73
C GLY A 115 0.86 2.76 10.31
N TYR A 116 0.48 3.27 9.13
CA TYR A 116 0.95 4.51 8.56
C TYR A 116 -0.21 5.32 7.99
N ASP A 117 -0.22 6.63 8.22
CA ASP A 117 -1.22 7.55 7.68
C ASP A 117 -0.60 8.41 6.56
N LYS A 118 -1.24 8.45 5.41
CA LYS A 118 -0.83 9.25 4.25
C LYS A 118 -0.58 10.70 4.64
N HIS A 119 0.57 11.21 4.23
CA HIS A 119 1.01 12.57 4.57
C HIS A 119 0.45 13.62 3.60
N PHE A 120 0.68 13.43 2.30
CA PHE A 120 0.19 14.34 1.28
C PHE A 120 -1.18 13.93 0.75
N LEU A 121 -2.11 14.86 0.77
CA LEU A 121 -3.51 14.65 0.38
C LEU A 121 -3.76 15.44 -0.92
N PRO A 122 -3.87 14.77 -2.08
CA PRO A 122 -4.06 15.45 -3.34
C PRO A 122 -5.41 16.17 -3.40
N ASN A 123 -5.41 17.39 -4.00
CA ASN A 123 -6.58 18.21 -4.18
C ASN A 123 -6.54 18.89 -5.56
N TYR A 124 -6.35 18.07 -6.59
CA TYR A 124 -6.29 18.48 -7.99
C TYR A 124 -6.85 17.38 -8.91
N GLY A 125 -7.28 17.77 -10.12
CA GLY A 125 -7.85 16.84 -11.09
C GLY A 125 -9.07 16.13 -10.51
N VAL A 126 -8.98 14.81 -10.39
CA VAL A 126 -10.04 13.91 -9.87
C VAL A 126 -9.95 13.71 -8.35
N PHE A 127 -8.95 14.29 -7.69
CA PHE A 127 -8.69 14.05 -6.27
C PHE A 127 -9.26 15.18 -5.41
N ASP A 128 -9.92 14.83 -4.28
CA ASP A 128 -10.42 15.76 -3.27
C ASP A 128 -10.14 15.24 -1.84
N GLU A 129 -8.95 14.66 -1.66
CA GLU A 129 -8.58 14.04 -0.38
C GLU A 129 -8.37 15.06 0.74
N PHE A 130 -7.88 16.26 0.43
CA PHE A 130 -7.65 17.32 1.41
C PHE A 130 -8.94 17.74 2.15
N ARG A 131 -10.08 17.72 1.46
CA ARG A 131 -11.39 18.02 2.05
C ARG A 131 -11.83 16.94 3.03
N ILE A 132 -11.50 15.68 2.73
CA ILE A 132 -12.02 14.49 3.41
C ILE A 132 -11.11 14.10 4.58
N PHE A 133 -9.83 13.91 4.31
CA PHE A 133 -8.89 13.28 5.24
C PHE A 133 -8.10 14.29 6.09
N ALA A 134 -7.61 13.80 7.23
CA ALA A 134 -6.54 14.45 7.98
C ALA A 134 -5.18 13.90 7.52
N ALA A 135 -4.22 14.79 7.29
CA ALA A 135 -2.87 14.40 6.91
C ALA A 135 -2.13 13.66 8.03
N GLY A 136 -1.36 12.64 7.66
CA GLY A 136 -0.38 12.02 8.55
C GLY A 136 0.79 12.98 8.83
N ASP A 137 1.52 12.71 9.91
CA ASP A 137 2.65 13.55 10.35
C ASP A 137 3.92 12.73 10.67
N ARG A 138 3.84 11.41 10.57
CA ARG A 138 4.91 10.48 10.95
C ARG A 138 5.53 9.83 9.72
N THR A 139 6.84 9.61 9.80
CA THR A 139 7.56 8.67 8.95
C THR A 139 7.55 7.31 9.64
N VAL A 140 7.36 6.25 8.90
CA VAL A 140 7.32 4.87 9.44
C VAL A 140 8.34 4.03 8.71
N VAL A 141 9.18 3.35 9.49
CA VAL A 141 10.06 2.27 9.04
C VAL A 141 9.65 1.01 9.78
N LEU A 142 9.33 -0.04 9.04
CA LEU A 142 9.05 -1.36 9.59
C LEU A 142 10.36 -2.14 9.61
N ASP A 143 10.64 -2.81 10.72
CA ASP A 143 11.77 -3.75 10.81
C ASP A 143 11.20 -5.17 10.79
N ILE A 144 11.45 -5.88 9.69
CA ILE A 144 11.02 -7.25 9.49
C ILE A 144 12.26 -8.11 9.27
N ASP A 145 12.58 -8.95 10.23
CA ASP A 145 13.75 -9.84 10.23
C ASP A 145 15.08 -9.10 9.94
N GLY A 146 15.19 -7.86 10.40
CA GLY A 146 16.37 -7.01 10.20
C GLY A 146 16.38 -6.26 8.87
N VAL A 147 15.35 -6.39 8.03
CA VAL A 147 15.16 -5.57 6.82
C VAL A 147 14.34 -4.34 7.17
N ARG A 148 14.86 -3.17 6.86
CA ARG A 148 14.25 -1.87 7.14
C ARG A 148 13.40 -1.41 5.95
N ILE A 149 12.09 -1.44 6.10
CA ILE A 149 11.12 -1.12 5.05
C ILE A 149 10.53 0.27 5.30
N GLY A 150 10.87 1.23 4.45
CA GLY A 150 10.21 2.55 4.45
C GLY A 150 8.83 2.46 3.81
N VAL A 151 7.87 3.24 4.33
CA VAL A 151 6.48 3.19 3.86
C VAL A 151 6.02 4.54 3.33
N ALA A 152 5.28 4.52 2.21
CA ALA A 152 4.59 5.68 1.65
C ALA A 152 3.25 5.26 1.01
N ILE A 153 2.33 6.22 0.85
CA ILE A 153 1.04 6.01 0.17
C ILE A 153 0.90 7.04 -0.95
N CYS A 154 0.85 6.57 -2.19
CA CYS A 154 0.48 7.26 -3.42
C CYS A 154 1.08 8.67 -3.54
N GLU A 155 0.35 9.74 -3.20
CA GLU A 155 0.80 11.14 -3.33
C GLU A 155 2.08 11.44 -2.55
N ASP A 156 2.41 10.66 -1.52
CA ASP A 156 3.63 10.84 -0.73
C ASP A 156 4.92 10.75 -1.57
N ILE A 157 4.87 10.04 -2.69
CA ILE A 157 6.02 9.93 -3.60
C ILE A 157 6.03 11.00 -4.70
N TRP A 158 4.89 11.68 -4.94
CA TRP A 158 4.79 12.70 -6.00
C TRP A 158 5.33 14.06 -5.57
N GLN A 159 5.24 14.36 -4.28
CA GLN A 159 5.69 15.62 -3.70
C GLN A 159 7.14 15.53 -3.23
N ASP A 160 7.91 16.59 -3.40
CA ASP A 160 9.25 16.71 -2.83
C ASP A 160 9.17 17.04 -1.34
N GLY A 161 10.14 16.55 -0.57
CA GLY A 161 10.08 16.64 0.89
C GLY A 161 9.17 15.56 1.48
N GLY A 162 8.53 15.85 2.62
CA GLY A 162 7.58 14.96 3.27
C GLY A 162 8.18 13.65 3.78
N PRO A 163 7.40 12.54 3.75
CA PRO A 163 7.83 11.27 4.32
C PRO A 163 9.03 10.66 3.60
N VAL A 164 9.07 10.71 2.26
CA VAL A 164 10.16 10.08 1.48
C VAL A 164 11.50 10.75 1.77
N ALA A 165 11.54 12.09 1.80
CA ALA A 165 12.78 12.82 2.12
C ALA A 165 13.29 12.51 3.55
N ARG A 166 12.40 12.24 4.50
CA ARG A 166 12.78 11.85 5.87
C ARG A 166 13.32 10.42 5.94
N LEU A 167 12.90 9.53 5.01
CA LEU A 167 13.39 8.16 4.93
C LEU A 167 14.86 8.08 4.49
N VAL A 168 15.42 9.13 3.86
CA VAL A 168 16.84 9.19 3.47
C VAL A 168 17.77 8.98 4.67
N ASP A 169 17.44 9.60 5.81
CA ASP A 169 18.25 9.50 7.03
C ASP A 169 18.00 8.19 7.81
N GLU A 170 16.96 7.46 7.44
CA GLU A 170 16.58 6.21 8.10
C GLU A 170 17.33 4.98 7.58
N HIS A 171 18.09 5.11 6.49
CA HIS A 171 18.86 4.00 5.88
C HIS A 171 18.00 2.75 5.67
N ILE A 172 16.93 2.90 4.90
CA ILE A 172 16.02 1.81 4.57
C ILE A 172 16.62 0.86 3.52
N ASP A 173 16.25 -0.41 3.54
CA ASP A 173 16.65 -1.43 2.57
C ASP A 173 15.69 -1.47 1.37
N VAL A 174 14.45 -1.04 1.56
CA VAL A 174 13.44 -0.96 0.49
C VAL A 174 12.37 0.09 0.82
N LEU A 175 11.89 0.80 -0.19
CA LEU A 175 10.72 1.69 -0.11
C LEU A 175 9.48 0.97 -0.62
N MET A 176 8.50 0.75 0.23
CA MET A 176 7.21 0.14 -0.10
C MET A 176 6.15 1.20 -0.32
N THR A 177 5.45 1.17 -1.46
CA THR A 177 4.37 2.12 -1.75
C THR A 177 3.08 1.45 -2.19
N MET A 178 1.96 1.93 -1.64
CA MET A 178 0.61 1.49 -1.93
C MET A 178 -0.12 2.58 -2.70
N ASN A 179 -0.71 2.24 -3.85
CA ASN A 179 -1.23 3.25 -4.76
C ASN A 179 -2.65 2.92 -5.25
N GLY A 180 -3.46 3.96 -5.39
CA GLY A 180 -4.72 4.02 -6.13
C GLY A 180 -4.58 5.05 -7.26
N SER A 181 -3.52 4.94 -8.07
CA SER A 181 -3.22 5.89 -9.13
C SER A 181 -4.02 5.57 -10.39
N PRO A 182 -4.97 6.44 -10.81
CA PRO A 182 -5.81 6.18 -11.98
C PRO A 182 -5.01 6.24 -13.28
N TYR A 183 -5.53 5.49 -14.27
CA TYR A 183 -5.02 5.49 -15.63
C TYR A 183 -5.15 6.88 -16.28
N GLU A 184 -4.09 7.25 -16.98
CA GLU A 184 -4.01 8.43 -17.82
C GLU A 184 -3.05 8.13 -18.96
N GLU A 185 -3.31 8.62 -20.16
CA GLU A 185 -2.44 8.38 -21.30
C GLU A 185 -1.01 8.90 -21.01
N GLY A 186 -0.03 8.02 -21.18
CA GLY A 186 1.39 8.34 -20.90
C GLY A 186 1.81 8.27 -19.43
N LYS A 187 0.89 8.15 -18.48
CA LYS A 187 1.20 8.18 -17.03
C LYS A 187 2.07 7.02 -16.57
N THR A 188 2.06 5.89 -17.26
CA THR A 188 2.92 4.74 -16.95
C THR A 188 4.41 5.14 -16.97
N HIS A 189 4.86 5.91 -17.95
CA HIS A 189 6.24 6.42 -18.01
C HIS A 189 6.51 7.40 -16.87
N THR A 190 5.58 8.31 -16.60
CA THR A 190 5.71 9.28 -15.50
C THR A 190 5.81 8.60 -14.13
N ARG A 191 5.03 7.53 -13.89
CA ARG A 191 5.12 6.74 -12.65
C ARG A 191 6.49 6.06 -12.52
N TYR A 192 6.98 5.50 -13.63
CA TYR A 192 8.29 4.84 -13.64
C TYR A 192 9.42 5.84 -13.36
N ASP A 193 9.47 6.97 -14.08
CA ASP A 193 10.48 8.01 -13.88
C ASP A 193 10.46 8.56 -12.44
N LEU A 194 9.25 8.73 -11.88
CA LEU A 194 9.07 9.13 -10.49
C LEU A 194 9.62 8.08 -9.52
N ALA A 195 9.31 6.81 -9.74
CA ALA A 195 9.78 5.73 -8.87
C ALA A 195 11.30 5.60 -8.90
N VAL A 196 11.91 5.69 -10.08
CA VAL A 196 13.38 5.72 -10.24
C VAL A 196 13.99 6.88 -9.45
N ARG A 197 13.40 8.07 -9.55
CA ARG A 197 13.85 9.24 -8.77
C ARG A 197 13.78 8.99 -7.26
N ARG A 198 12.68 8.39 -6.77
CA ARG A 198 12.49 8.11 -5.34
C ARG A 198 13.39 6.99 -4.83
N ALA A 199 13.59 5.93 -5.62
CA ALA A 199 14.55 4.87 -5.30
C ALA A 199 15.98 5.42 -5.17
N ALA A 200 16.38 6.26 -6.11
CA ALA A 200 17.70 6.94 -6.06
C ALA A 200 17.81 7.91 -4.86
N GLU A 201 16.73 8.64 -4.51
CA GLU A 201 16.69 9.58 -3.38
C GLU A 201 16.91 8.85 -2.03
N VAL A 202 16.25 7.72 -1.83
CA VAL A 202 16.39 6.93 -0.58
C VAL A 202 17.57 5.95 -0.63
N GLY A 203 18.18 5.73 -1.80
CA GLY A 203 19.31 4.82 -1.98
C GLY A 203 18.94 3.34 -1.90
N ALA A 204 17.67 2.99 -2.10
CA ALA A 204 17.12 1.63 -1.96
C ALA A 204 16.13 1.31 -3.09
N PRO A 205 15.87 0.02 -3.42
CA PRO A 205 14.82 -0.38 -4.32
C PRO A 205 13.44 0.15 -3.90
N MET A 206 12.56 0.38 -4.86
CA MET A 206 11.19 0.83 -4.61
C MET A 206 10.17 -0.15 -5.19
N ILE A 207 9.26 -0.61 -4.32
CA ILE A 207 8.10 -1.41 -4.66
C ILE A 207 6.90 -0.48 -4.87
N TYR A 208 6.29 -0.54 -6.05
CA TYR A 208 5.11 0.24 -6.43
C TYR A 208 3.93 -0.70 -6.68
N VAL A 209 3.00 -0.80 -5.73
CA VAL A 209 1.78 -1.61 -5.89
C VAL A 209 0.63 -0.69 -6.23
N ASN A 210 -0.05 -0.97 -7.35
CA ASN A 210 -1.20 -0.17 -7.81
C ASN A 210 -2.44 -1.05 -7.95
N GLN A 211 -3.62 -0.47 -7.69
CA GLN A 211 -4.88 -1.17 -7.92
C GLN A 211 -5.20 -1.29 -9.41
N VAL A 212 -6.05 -2.25 -9.74
CA VAL A 212 -6.67 -2.42 -11.06
C VAL A 212 -8.19 -2.34 -10.92
N GLY A 213 -8.92 -2.06 -11.99
CA GLY A 213 -10.37 -2.02 -12.00
C GLY A 213 -10.94 -0.66 -12.41
N GLY A 214 -12.14 -0.35 -11.94
CA GLY A 214 -12.80 0.91 -12.24
C GLY A 214 -13.80 1.31 -11.17
N GLN A 215 -13.89 2.63 -10.92
CA GLN A 215 -14.85 3.21 -10.00
C GLN A 215 -15.30 4.56 -10.52
N ASP A 216 -16.60 4.74 -10.70
CA ASP A 216 -17.20 5.93 -11.32
C ASP A 216 -16.53 6.26 -12.68
N ASP A 217 -15.99 7.46 -12.83
CA ASP A 217 -15.29 7.90 -14.04
C ASP A 217 -13.80 7.52 -14.05
N LEU A 218 -13.31 6.78 -13.05
CA LEU A 218 -11.91 6.40 -12.92
C LEU A 218 -11.68 4.97 -13.41
N VAL A 219 -10.59 4.78 -14.13
CA VAL A 219 -10.04 3.47 -14.49
C VAL A 219 -8.67 3.33 -13.84
N PHE A 220 -8.40 2.18 -13.27
CA PHE A 220 -7.12 1.84 -12.66
C PHE A 220 -6.46 0.73 -13.49
N ASP A 221 -5.27 1.01 -13.96
CA ASP A 221 -4.57 0.15 -14.91
C ASP A 221 -3.66 -0.90 -14.26
N GLY A 222 -3.50 -0.87 -12.93
CA GLY A 222 -2.53 -1.71 -12.26
C GLY A 222 -1.11 -1.37 -12.69
N GLY A 223 -0.42 -2.33 -13.33
CA GLY A 223 0.94 -2.14 -13.79
C GLY A 223 1.90 -1.91 -12.63
N SER A 224 1.72 -2.63 -11.53
CA SER A 224 2.64 -2.65 -10.38
C SER A 224 4.04 -3.05 -10.82
N PHE A 225 5.06 -2.55 -10.14
CA PHE A 225 6.45 -2.83 -10.52
C PHE A 225 7.41 -2.64 -9.35
N VAL A 226 8.64 -3.11 -9.54
CA VAL A 226 9.78 -2.84 -8.66
C VAL A 226 10.93 -2.27 -9.48
N VAL A 227 11.54 -1.19 -8.99
CA VAL A 227 12.75 -0.60 -9.58
C VAL A 227 13.88 -0.58 -8.56
N ASP A 228 15.10 -0.81 -9.02
CA ASP A 228 16.28 -0.63 -8.20
C ASP A 228 16.67 0.85 -8.09
N ARG A 229 17.57 1.16 -7.16
CA ARG A 229 18.14 2.51 -6.93
C ARG A 229 18.86 3.09 -8.15
N ASP A 230 19.31 2.25 -9.09
CA ASP A 230 19.94 2.68 -10.35
C ASP A 230 18.95 2.82 -11.52
N GLY A 231 17.65 2.55 -11.27
CA GLY A 231 16.58 2.59 -12.26
C GLY A 231 16.38 1.29 -13.04
N THR A 232 17.05 0.20 -12.67
CA THR A 232 16.78 -1.11 -13.26
C THR A 232 15.39 -1.61 -12.89
N LEU A 233 14.58 -2.04 -13.86
CA LEU A 233 13.28 -2.67 -13.62
C LEU A 233 13.52 -4.12 -13.19
N LEU A 234 13.12 -4.44 -11.94
CA LEU A 234 13.31 -5.75 -11.34
C LEU A 234 12.09 -6.66 -11.48
N GLU A 235 10.88 -6.10 -11.41
CA GLU A 235 9.60 -6.80 -11.55
C GLU A 235 8.58 -5.89 -12.23
N ARG A 236 7.64 -6.46 -12.97
CA ARG A 236 6.52 -5.74 -13.57
C ARG A 236 5.29 -6.62 -13.76
N SER A 237 4.22 -6.25 -13.10
CA SER A 237 2.92 -6.86 -13.25
C SER A 237 2.20 -6.40 -14.55
N PRO A 238 1.33 -7.23 -15.15
CA PRO A 238 0.57 -6.85 -16.33
C PRO A 238 -0.41 -5.72 -16.02
N MET A 239 -0.81 -4.97 -17.05
CA MET A 239 -1.84 -3.92 -16.93
C MET A 239 -3.24 -4.50 -17.14
N PHE A 240 -4.25 -3.84 -16.52
CA PHE A 240 -5.68 -4.10 -16.68
C PHE A 240 -6.13 -5.51 -16.29
N MET A 241 -5.42 -6.18 -15.40
CA MET A 241 -5.83 -7.48 -14.85
C MET A 241 -5.31 -7.65 -13.42
N GLU A 242 -6.00 -8.44 -12.62
CA GLU A 242 -5.51 -8.84 -11.31
C GLU A 242 -4.27 -9.72 -11.45
N HIS A 243 -3.31 -9.53 -10.56
CA HIS A 243 -2.04 -10.24 -10.61
C HIS A 243 -1.35 -10.29 -9.25
N LEU A 244 -0.58 -11.35 -9.00
CA LEU A 244 0.33 -11.44 -7.87
C LEU A 244 1.77 -11.44 -8.41
N GLY A 245 2.47 -10.31 -8.31
CA GLY A 245 3.88 -10.19 -8.62
C GLY A 245 4.74 -10.67 -7.45
N LEU A 246 5.95 -11.14 -7.72
CA LEU A 246 6.90 -11.58 -6.69
C LEU A 246 8.22 -10.86 -6.86
N PHE A 247 8.80 -10.43 -5.73
CA PHE A 247 10.10 -9.78 -5.69
C PHE A 247 10.92 -10.31 -4.51
N ASP A 248 12.13 -10.75 -4.79
CA ASP A 248 13.10 -11.20 -3.79
C ASP A 248 14.11 -10.11 -3.49
N LEU A 249 14.20 -9.69 -2.23
CA LEU A 249 15.20 -8.72 -1.75
C LEU A 249 16.28 -9.45 -0.97
N ASP A 250 17.52 -9.31 -1.44
CA ASP A 250 18.74 -9.75 -0.73
C ASP A 250 19.50 -8.52 -0.23
N THR A 251 19.64 -8.34 1.08
CA THR A 251 20.24 -7.13 1.67
C THR A 251 21.76 -7.09 1.57
N ASP A 252 22.42 -8.17 1.12
CA ASP A 252 23.89 -8.28 0.99
C ASP A 252 24.37 -8.24 -0.48
N ALA A 253 23.50 -7.87 -1.43
CA ALA A 253 23.80 -7.81 -2.86
C ALA A 253 24.31 -6.44 -3.32
#